data_80824d36b089f0ff0cecda1d78a78b59
#
_entry.id   80824d36b089f0ff0cecda1d78a78b59
#
_cell.length_a   1.000
_cell.length_b   1.000
_cell.length_c   1.000
_cell.angle_alpha   90.00
_cell.angle_beta   90.00
_cell.angle_gamma   90.00
#
_symmetry.space_group_name_H-M   'P 1'
#
loop_
_entity.id
_entity.type
_entity.pdbx_description
1 polymer ?
#
loop_
_entity_poly.entity_id
_entity_poly.type
_entity_poly.pdbx_seq_one_letter_code
_entity_poly.pdbx_strand_id
1 'polypeptide(L)'
;MAAVLRRLPRGPAAPPGSARSAATAVPLAHAEVGAGGARPPLVLLHGLFGSRGNFQTVAKALARRGGGKPDLVERLISVDISPVLTTPVSEFSAYISAMKSVKLPDGLSRSAARQLADDQLRPVVQLPQLRQFLLTNLVEVEGRYVWRVNLEAISHHLADIMNFPAFHKPYPGPALFLGGSNSPYISPKDYPEIQRLFPKADVQYIEGAGHIVHQDKFEEFITAVLNFLPPP
;
A
#
# COMPACT_ATOMS: atom_id res chain seq x y z
N MET A 1 1.21 2.25 1.26
CA MET A 1 1.58 2.99 0.03
C MET A 1 0.37 2.98 -0.89
N ALA A 2 -0.12 4.13 -1.29
CA ALA A 2 -1.11 4.25 -2.35
C ALA A 2 -0.48 5.08 -3.46
N ALA A 3 -0.44 4.57 -4.68
CA ALA A 3 0.01 5.31 -5.85
C ALA A 3 -1.18 5.51 -6.79
N VAL A 4 -1.35 6.73 -7.27
CA VAL A 4 -2.30 7.06 -8.32
C VAL A 4 -1.57 6.93 -9.64
N LEU A 5 -1.81 5.83 -10.35
CA LEU A 5 -1.22 5.57 -11.65
C LEU A 5 -2.24 5.83 -12.75
N ARG A 6 -1.83 6.55 -13.78
CA ARG A 6 -2.56 6.71 -15.02
C ARG A 6 -2.01 5.79 -16.12
N ARG A 7 -2.87 5.29 -16.99
CA ARG A 7 -2.52 4.39 -18.09
C ARG A 7 -1.99 5.19 -19.31
N LEU A 8 -0.89 4.72 -19.91
CA LEU A 8 -0.44 5.20 -21.24
C LEU A 8 -1.43 4.81 -22.35
N PRO A 9 -1.60 5.65 -23.37
CA PRO A 9 -2.13 5.19 -24.63
C PRO A 9 -1.19 4.10 -25.19
N ARG A 10 -1.77 3.06 -25.78
CA ARG A 10 -0.99 2.07 -26.53
C ARG A 10 -0.29 2.82 -27.67
N GLY A 11 1.02 2.96 -27.56
CA GLY A 11 1.85 3.38 -28.68
C GLY A 11 1.72 2.39 -29.83
N PRO A 12 2.06 2.79 -31.08
CA PRO A 12 2.06 1.90 -32.23
C PRO A 12 2.91 0.67 -31.92
N ALA A 13 2.45 -0.50 -32.37
CA ALA A 13 3.13 -1.78 -32.17
C ALA A 13 4.60 -1.67 -32.62
N ALA A 14 5.52 -2.03 -31.72
CA ALA A 14 6.93 -2.08 -32.03
C ALA A 14 7.18 -3.14 -33.13
N PRO A 15 8.14 -2.90 -34.05
CA PRO A 15 8.47 -3.87 -35.08
C PRO A 15 9.00 -5.18 -34.47
N PRO A 16 8.74 -6.33 -35.08
CA PRO A 16 9.22 -7.62 -34.60
C PRO A 16 10.74 -7.71 -34.73
N GLY A 17 11.44 -7.73 -33.61
CA GLY A 17 12.89 -7.94 -33.64
C GLY A 17 13.70 -7.43 -32.45
N SER A 18 13.25 -7.59 -31.22
CA SER A 18 14.16 -7.66 -30.04
C SER A 18 13.54 -8.56 -28.98
N ALA A 19 14.13 -9.76 -28.83
CA ALA A 19 13.80 -10.66 -27.75
C ALA A 19 14.25 -10.03 -26.42
N ARG A 20 13.42 -9.15 -25.85
CA ARG A 20 13.46 -8.90 -24.40
C ARG A 20 12.87 -10.13 -23.75
N SER A 21 13.62 -10.75 -22.86
CA SER A 21 13.12 -11.78 -21.96
C SER A 21 11.75 -11.31 -21.43
N ALA A 22 10.70 -12.01 -21.85
CA ALA A 22 9.36 -11.74 -21.35
C ALA A 22 9.37 -12.15 -19.89
N ALA A 23 9.50 -11.17 -18.99
CA ALA A 23 9.15 -11.37 -17.60
C ALA A 23 7.72 -11.90 -17.59
N THR A 24 7.52 -13.09 -17.05
CA THR A 24 6.22 -13.74 -17.00
C THR A 24 5.28 -12.82 -16.24
N ALA A 25 4.30 -12.25 -16.91
CA ALA A 25 3.34 -11.35 -16.27
C ALA A 25 2.54 -12.15 -15.26
N VAL A 26 2.68 -11.79 -13.97
CA VAL A 26 1.88 -12.38 -12.89
C VAL A 26 0.51 -11.70 -12.89
N PRO A 27 -0.61 -12.43 -13.04
CA PRO A 27 -1.93 -11.84 -12.94
C PRO A 27 -2.17 -11.34 -11.53
N LEU A 28 -2.36 -10.01 -11.37
CA LEU A 28 -2.67 -9.40 -10.08
C LEU A 28 -4.19 -9.39 -9.85
N ALA A 29 -4.60 -9.83 -8.67
CA ALA A 29 -5.98 -9.69 -8.25
C ALA A 29 -6.32 -8.20 -8.07
N HIS A 30 -7.34 -7.71 -8.80
CA HIS A 30 -7.82 -6.34 -8.72
C HIS A 30 -9.34 -6.29 -8.56
N ALA A 31 -9.85 -5.12 -8.21
CA ALA A 31 -11.28 -4.84 -8.21
C ALA A 31 -11.49 -3.43 -8.77
N GLU A 32 -12.50 -3.29 -9.62
CA GLU A 32 -12.94 -2.00 -10.15
C GLU A 32 -14.10 -1.47 -9.32
N VAL A 33 -14.11 -0.17 -9.04
CA VAL A 33 -15.16 0.51 -8.28
C VAL A 33 -15.57 1.78 -9.03
N GLY A 34 -16.85 1.88 -9.34
CA GLY A 34 -17.45 2.98 -10.11
C GLY A 34 -17.81 2.59 -11.54
N ALA A 35 -18.59 3.43 -12.22
CA ALA A 35 -18.92 3.25 -13.62
C ALA A 35 -17.73 3.66 -14.50
N GLY A 36 -17.46 2.90 -15.56
CA GLY A 36 -16.49 3.28 -16.58
C GLY A 36 -16.85 4.64 -17.19
N GLY A 37 -15.92 5.58 -17.15
CA GLY A 37 -16.09 6.93 -17.69
C GLY A 37 -14.90 7.34 -18.55
N ALA A 38 -14.98 8.49 -19.20
CA ALA A 38 -13.91 9.06 -20.02
C ALA A 38 -12.69 9.53 -19.19
N ARG A 39 -12.73 9.33 -17.88
CA ARG A 39 -11.72 9.77 -16.93
C ARG A 39 -10.74 8.65 -16.58
N PRO A 40 -9.45 8.92 -16.32
CA PRO A 40 -8.49 7.89 -15.95
C PRO A 40 -8.82 7.26 -14.61
N PRO A 41 -8.54 5.97 -14.46
CA PRO A 41 -8.74 5.28 -13.20
C PRO A 41 -7.76 5.77 -12.14
N LEU A 42 -8.27 5.92 -10.91
CA LEU A 42 -7.46 6.01 -9.73
C LEU A 42 -6.99 4.59 -9.35
N VAL A 43 -5.69 4.33 -9.41
CA VAL A 43 -5.12 3.04 -9.01
C VAL A 43 -4.67 3.11 -7.56
N LEU A 44 -5.21 2.24 -6.71
CA LEU A 44 -4.83 2.10 -5.31
C LEU A 44 -3.97 0.85 -5.13
N LEU A 45 -2.72 1.04 -4.71
CA LEU A 45 -1.79 -0.05 -4.40
C LEU A 45 -1.66 -0.17 -2.89
N HIS A 46 -1.90 -1.36 -2.36
CA HIS A 46 -1.69 -1.63 -0.94
C HIS A 46 -0.22 -1.91 -0.61
N GLY A 47 0.18 -1.64 0.62
CA GLY A 47 1.50 -1.95 1.14
C GLY A 47 1.66 -3.41 1.57
N LEU A 48 2.80 -3.71 2.18
CA LEU A 48 3.11 -5.02 2.73
C LEU A 48 2.02 -5.47 3.70
N PHE A 49 1.64 -6.75 3.65
CA PHE A 49 0.50 -7.34 4.38
C PHE A 49 -0.87 -6.74 4.08
N GLY A 50 -0.96 -5.78 3.15
CA GLY A 50 -2.23 -5.23 2.72
C GLY A 50 -2.97 -6.13 1.73
N SER A 51 -4.19 -5.73 1.38
CA SER A 51 -4.99 -6.34 0.33
C SER A 51 -5.94 -5.30 -0.28
N ARG A 52 -6.54 -5.62 -1.42
CA ARG A 52 -7.59 -4.77 -2.02
C ARG A 52 -8.73 -4.43 -1.06
N GLY A 53 -9.02 -5.32 -0.10
CA GLY A 53 -10.05 -5.11 0.92
C GLY A 53 -9.77 -3.92 1.85
N ASN A 54 -8.50 -3.60 2.08
CA ASN A 54 -8.11 -2.48 2.94
C ASN A 54 -8.53 -1.12 2.36
N PHE A 55 -8.66 -1.02 1.04
CA PHE A 55 -9.04 0.22 0.35
C PHE A 55 -10.48 0.25 -0.16
N GLN A 56 -11.31 -0.76 0.13
CA GLN A 56 -12.65 -0.84 -0.44
C GLN A 56 -13.52 0.36 -0.10
N THR A 57 -13.49 0.84 1.13
CA THR A 57 -14.24 2.03 1.57
C THR A 57 -13.67 3.31 0.96
N VAL A 58 -12.34 3.46 0.97
CA VAL A 58 -11.64 4.59 0.34
C VAL A 58 -11.93 4.64 -1.16
N ALA A 59 -11.80 3.51 -1.86
CA ALA A 59 -12.07 3.42 -3.30
C ALA A 59 -13.51 3.83 -3.63
N LYS A 60 -14.51 3.38 -2.85
CA LYS A 60 -15.91 3.79 -3.02
C LYS A 60 -16.12 5.28 -2.77
N ALA A 61 -15.47 5.87 -1.77
CA ALA A 61 -15.57 7.29 -1.47
C ALA A 61 -14.96 8.13 -2.60
N LEU A 62 -13.78 7.76 -3.08
CA LEU A 62 -13.09 8.45 -4.17
C LEU A 62 -13.81 8.30 -5.51
N ALA A 63 -14.36 7.12 -5.83
CA ALA A 63 -15.14 6.89 -7.05
C ALA A 63 -16.41 7.73 -7.13
N ARG A 64 -17.03 8.04 -5.99
CA ARG A 64 -18.24 8.91 -5.94
C ARG A 64 -17.94 10.39 -6.14
N ARG A 65 -16.72 10.83 -5.82
CA ARG A 65 -16.35 12.25 -5.75
C ARG A 65 -15.36 12.68 -6.83
N GLY A 66 -14.71 11.75 -7.54
CA GLY A 66 -13.61 12.06 -8.48
C GLY A 66 -13.73 11.42 -9.85
N GLY A 67 -13.08 12.02 -10.78
CA GLY A 67 -12.92 11.48 -12.12
C GLY A 67 -12.07 12.39 -13.03
N GLY A 68 -11.19 11.88 -13.87
CA GLY A 68 -10.33 12.67 -14.76
C GLY A 68 -9.60 11.90 -15.86
N LYS A 69 -8.89 12.48 -16.82
CA LYS A 69 -8.36 11.97 -18.12
C LYS A 69 -6.97 11.29 -18.11
N PRO A 70 -6.61 10.51 -19.19
CA PRO A 70 -5.48 9.59 -19.20
C PRO A 70 -4.22 10.09 -19.92
N ASP A 71 -3.11 10.06 -19.23
CA ASP A 71 -1.76 9.85 -19.71
C ASP A 71 -0.94 9.38 -18.51
N LEU A 72 0.14 8.63 -18.67
CA LEU A 72 0.97 8.03 -17.59
C LEU A 72 0.77 8.66 -16.21
N VAL A 73 1.43 8.25 -15.19
CA VAL A 73 1.28 8.81 -13.84
C VAL A 73 1.22 10.35 -13.90
N GLU A 74 0.03 10.92 -13.87
CA GLU A 74 -0.16 12.38 -13.89
C GLU A 74 0.13 12.95 -12.52
N ARG A 75 -0.30 12.26 -11.48
CA ARG A 75 -0.11 12.65 -10.08
C ARG A 75 0.22 11.42 -9.25
N LEU A 76 1.10 11.57 -8.30
CA LEU A 76 1.49 10.53 -7.36
C LEU A 76 1.06 10.93 -5.94
N ILE A 77 0.43 10.01 -5.22
CA ILE A 77 0.20 10.16 -3.78
C ILE A 77 0.93 9.03 -3.06
N SER A 78 1.90 9.38 -2.24
CA SER A 78 2.57 8.47 -1.32
C SER A 78 1.93 8.60 0.06
N VAL A 79 1.35 7.52 0.57
CA VAL A 79 0.67 7.53 1.86
C VAL A 79 1.59 6.92 2.91
N ASP A 80 2.09 7.75 3.77
CA ASP A 80 2.91 7.47 4.94
C ASP A 80 4.11 6.55 4.66
N ILE A 81 4.80 6.85 3.57
CA ILE A 81 6.08 6.23 3.18
C ILE A 81 6.94 7.24 2.43
N SER A 82 8.23 7.26 2.71
CA SER A 82 9.22 8.09 2.01
C SER A 82 10.09 7.23 1.07
N PRO A 83 10.82 7.84 0.11
CA PRO A 83 11.72 7.15 -0.79
C PRO A 83 13.07 6.79 -0.14
N VAL A 84 13.11 6.72 1.18
CA VAL A 84 14.27 6.28 1.95
C VAL A 84 13.89 5.10 2.86
N LEU A 85 14.86 4.28 3.20
CA LEU A 85 14.65 3.17 4.11
C LEU A 85 14.48 3.71 5.53
N THR A 86 13.27 3.62 6.08
CA THR A 86 12.94 4.17 7.41
C THR A 86 12.79 3.10 8.48
N THR A 87 12.50 1.86 8.10
CA THR A 87 12.22 0.78 9.05
C THR A 87 13.26 -0.33 8.93
N PRO A 88 13.82 -0.82 10.04
CA PRO A 88 14.73 -1.95 10.02
C PRO A 88 14.08 -3.21 9.43
N VAL A 89 14.73 -3.84 8.48
CA VAL A 89 14.31 -5.14 7.90
C VAL A 89 14.12 -6.20 9.00
N SER A 90 14.91 -6.12 10.06
CA SER A 90 14.84 -7.01 11.22
C SER A 90 13.48 -7.01 11.92
N GLU A 91 12.82 -5.85 12.02
CA GLU A 91 11.51 -5.73 12.66
C GLU A 91 10.43 -6.48 11.87
N PHE A 92 10.38 -6.26 10.55
CA PHE A 92 9.44 -7.00 9.69
C PHE A 92 9.74 -8.49 9.63
N SER A 93 11.01 -8.88 9.69
CA SER A 93 11.41 -10.29 9.78
C SER A 93 10.87 -10.94 11.05
N ALA A 94 10.92 -10.23 12.19
CA ALA A 94 10.34 -10.71 13.44
C ALA A 94 8.81 -10.88 13.34
N TYR A 95 8.10 -9.93 12.72
CA TYR A 95 6.65 -10.03 12.52
C TYR A 95 6.29 -11.23 11.62
N ILE A 96 7.01 -11.44 10.53
CA ILE A 96 6.80 -12.60 9.64
C ILE A 96 7.04 -13.91 10.39
N SER A 97 8.10 -13.98 11.17
CA SER A 97 8.41 -15.15 11.99
C SER A 97 7.32 -15.45 13.02
N ALA A 98 6.82 -14.40 13.69
CA ALA A 98 5.71 -14.53 14.63
C ALA A 98 4.44 -15.03 13.93
N MET A 99 4.09 -14.49 12.75
CA MET A 99 2.94 -14.97 11.97
C MET A 99 3.09 -16.44 11.57
N LYS A 100 4.26 -16.86 11.10
CA LYS A 100 4.53 -18.27 10.75
C LYS A 100 4.40 -19.21 11.95
N SER A 101 4.69 -18.73 13.16
CA SER A 101 4.65 -19.51 14.40
C SER A 101 3.26 -19.69 14.97
N VAL A 102 2.26 -18.94 14.48
CA VAL A 102 0.86 -19.04 14.96
C VAL A 102 0.31 -20.43 14.68
N LYS A 103 -0.18 -21.08 15.72
CA LYS A 103 -0.82 -22.40 15.66
C LYS A 103 -2.27 -22.29 16.09
N LEU A 104 -3.17 -22.70 15.21
CA LEU A 104 -4.61 -22.66 15.45
C LEU A 104 -5.17 -24.07 15.27
N PRO A 105 -5.88 -24.61 16.28
CA PRO A 105 -6.62 -25.87 16.15
C PRO A 105 -7.71 -25.75 15.08
N ASP A 106 -8.06 -26.87 14.47
CA ASP A 106 -9.21 -26.96 13.56
C ASP A 106 -10.51 -26.73 14.30
N GLY A 107 -11.55 -26.28 13.62
CA GLY A 107 -12.91 -26.14 14.17
C GLY A 107 -13.12 -24.93 15.08
N LEU A 108 -12.20 -24.01 15.17
CA LEU A 108 -12.40 -22.77 15.92
C LEU A 108 -13.42 -21.87 15.22
N SER A 109 -14.22 -21.15 16.00
CA SER A 109 -14.97 -20.03 15.46
C SER A 109 -14.01 -18.91 14.99
N ARG A 110 -14.46 -18.07 14.08
CA ARG A 110 -13.67 -16.92 13.59
C ARG A 110 -13.19 -16.02 14.73
N SER A 111 -14.03 -15.76 15.71
CA SER A 111 -13.68 -14.95 16.86
C SER A 111 -12.59 -15.62 17.71
N ALA A 112 -12.75 -16.91 18.02
CA ALA A 112 -11.78 -17.67 18.80
C ALA A 112 -10.42 -17.77 18.10
N ALA A 113 -10.42 -18.04 16.78
CA ALA A 113 -9.18 -18.12 15.98
C ALA A 113 -8.44 -16.77 15.96
N ARG A 114 -9.16 -15.65 15.79
CA ARG A 114 -8.55 -14.32 15.81
C ARG A 114 -8.01 -13.96 17.19
N GLN A 115 -8.74 -14.28 18.26
CA GLN A 115 -8.29 -14.03 19.61
C GLN A 115 -7.02 -14.83 19.94
N LEU A 116 -7.01 -16.12 19.62
CA LEU A 116 -5.86 -16.99 19.87
C LEU A 116 -4.63 -16.56 19.04
N ALA A 117 -4.84 -16.12 17.80
CA ALA A 117 -3.75 -15.57 16.98
C ALA A 117 -3.24 -14.23 17.52
N ASP A 118 -4.13 -13.32 17.99
CA ASP A 118 -3.72 -12.06 18.63
C ASP A 118 -2.86 -12.32 19.87
N ASP A 119 -3.25 -13.25 20.72
CA ASP A 119 -2.51 -13.61 21.91
C ASP A 119 -1.11 -14.15 21.58
N GLN A 120 -0.99 -14.98 20.54
CA GLN A 120 0.29 -15.53 20.09
C GLN A 120 1.19 -14.48 19.42
N LEU A 121 0.63 -13.47 18.75
CA LEU A 121 1.38 -12.38 18.13
C LEU A 121 1.86 -11.33 19.14
N ARG A 122 1.14 -11.17 20.25
CA ARG A 122 1.34 -10.09 21.24
C ARG A 122 2.77 -9.93 21.78
N PRO A 123 3.52 -11.00 22.07
CA PRO A 123 4.90 -10.88 22.56
C PRO A 123 5.86 -10.19 21.58
N VAL A 124 5.61 -10.30 20.27
CA VAL A 124 6.47 -9.76 19.21
C VAL A 124 5.85 -8.47 18.62
N VAL A 125 4.57 -8.49 18.33
CA VAL A 125 3.83 -7.37 17.75
C VAL A 125 3.09 -6.65 18.87
N GLN A 126 3.75 -5.72 19.53
CA GLN A 126 3.22 -5.09 20.74
C GLN A 126 2.04 -4.13 20.47
N LEU A 127 2.03 -3.46 19.31
CA LEU A 127 0.99 -2.49 18.94
C LEU A 127 -0.32 -3.20 18.55
N PRO A 128 -1.43 -2.97 19.30
CA PRO A 128 -2.72 -3.62 19.00
C PRO A 128 -3.23 -3.35 17.59
N GLN A 129 -3.09 -2.11 17.11
CA GLN A 129 -3.54 -1.71 15.77
C GLN A 129 -2.81 -2.51 14.68
N LEU A 130 -1.49 -2.72 14.84
CA LEU A 130 -0.71 -3.51 13.92
C LEU A 130 -1.12 -4.98 13.94
N ARG A 131 -1.35 -5.57 15.13
CA ARG A 131 -1.87 -6.94 15.21
C ARG A 131 -3.21 -7.08 14.51
N GLN A 132 -4.15 -6.16 14.76
CA GLN A 132 -5.44 -6.18 14.08
C GLN A 132 -5.30 -6.06 12.56
N PHE A 133 -4.39 -5.25 12.08
CA PHE A 133 -4.07 -5.16 10.66
C PHE A 133 -3.52 -6.49 10.12
N LEU A 134 -2.53 -7.11 10.76
CA LEU A 134 -2.00 -8.41 10.35
C LEU A 134 -3.10 -9.48 10.34
N LEU A 135 -3.96 -9.50 11.35
CA LEU A 135 -5.09 -10.44 11.48
C LEU A 135 -6.17 -10.28 10.38
N THR A 136 -6.17 -9.19 9.61
CA THR A 136 -7.00 -9.10 8.40
C THR A 136 -6.62 -10.15 7.35
N ASN A 137 -5.41 -10.68 7.43
CA ASN A 137 -4.89 -11.73 6.55
C ASN A 137 -5.17 -13.15 7.05
N LEU A 138 -5.72 -13.32 8.25
CA LEU A 138 -6.13 -14.61 8.76
C LEU A 138 -7.51 -14.94 8.19
N VAL A 139 -7.56 -15.94 7.32
CA VAL A 139 -8.77 -16.35 6.58
C VAL A 139 -9.06 -17.81 6.80
N GLU A 140 -10.34 -18.17 6.74
CA GLU A 140 -10.78 -19.55 6.80
C GLU A 140 -10.78 -20.16 5.39
N VAL A 141 -10.16 -21.33 5.28
CA VAL A 141 -10.14 -22.14 4.07
C VAL A 141 -10.39 -23.59 4.49
N GLU A 142 -11.46 -24.17 4.02
CA GLU A 142 -11.85 -25.58 4.30
C GLU A 142 -11.87 -25.91 5.81
N GLY A 143 -12.43 -25.01 6.63
CA GLY A 143 -12.54 -25.19 8.08
C GLY A 143 -11.26 -24.93 8.89
N ARG A 144 -10.20 -24.47 8.24
CA ARG A 144 -8.91 -24.13 8.87
C ARG A 144 -8.59 -22.65 8.69
N TYR A 145 -7.91 -22.07 9.66
CA TYR A 145 -7.43 -20.69 9.56
C TYR A 145 -6.00 -20.67 9.03
N VAL A 146 -5.80 -19.94 7.93
CA VAL A 146 -4.51 -19.79 7.25
C VAL A 146 -4.22 -18.32 6.95
N TRP A 147 -2.96 -17.99 6.79
CA TRP A 147 -2.57 -16.68 6.31
C TRP A 147 -2.79 -16.58 4.80
N ARG A 148 -3.60 -15.61 4.37
CA ARG A 148 -3.87 -15.33 2.95
C ARG A 148 -2.63 -14.90 2.18
N VAL A 149 -1.68 -14.26 2.86
CA VAL A 149 -0.42 -13.79 2.27
C VAL A 149 0.60 -14.91 2.24
N ASN A 150 1.43 -14.96 1.20
CA ASN A 150 2.51 -15.92 1.10
C ASN A 150 3.71 -15.44 1.96
N LEU A 151 3.71 -15.84 3.23
CA LEU A 151 4.74 -15.45 4.19
C LEU A 151 6.14 -15.94 3.81
N GLU A 152 6.24 -17.09 3.11
CA GLU A 152 7.54 -17.60 2.65
C GLU A 152 8.13 -16.72 1.56
N ALA A 153 7.35 -16.37 0.54
CA ALA A 153 7.79 -15.48 -0.52
C ALA A 153 8.11 -14.08 0.02
N ILE A 154 7.27 -13.54 0.92
CA ILE A 154 7.53 -12.23 1.55
C ILE A 154 8.84 -12.28 2.36
N SER A 155 9.07 -13.34 3.15
CA SER A 155 10.29 -13.52 3.93
C SER A 155 11.53 -13.58 3.06
N HIS A 156 11.46 -14.33 1.95
CA HIS A 156 12.58 -14.50 1.02
C HIS A 156 12.97 -13.18 0.32
N HIS A 157 11.98 -12.39 -0.05
CA HIS A 157 12.18 -11.13 -0.79
C HIS A 157 12.08 -9.88 0.10
N LEU A 158 12.11 -10.02 1.42
CA LEU A 158 11.87 -8.90 2.33
C LEU A 158 12.88 -7.77 2.13
N ALA A 159 14.14 -8.09 1.94
CA ALA A 159 15.18 -7.08 1.71
C ALA A 159 14.92 -6.28 0.42
N ASP A 160 14.50 -6.94 -0.64
CA ASP A 160 14.15 -6.28 -1.92
C ASP A 160 12.89 -5.42 -1.78
N ILE A 161 11.87 -5.93 -1.04
CA ILE A 161 10.61 -5.21 -0.79
C ILE A 161 10.84 -3.93 0.02
N MET A 162 11.75 -3.99 1.00
CA MET A 162 12.07 -2.86 1.89
C MET A 162 13.07 -1.89 1.28
N ASN A 163 13.77 -2.29 0.22
CA ASN A 163 14.72 -1.45 -0.46
C ASN A 163 13.99 -0.50 -1.44
N PHE A 164 14.41 0.77 -1.44
CA PHE A 164 13.97 1.71 -2.46
C PHE A 164 15.06 1.81 -3.53
N PRO A 165 14.75 1.52 -4.81
CA PRO A 165 15.76 1.56 -5.87
C PRO A 165 16.38 2.95 -6.01
N ALA A 166 17.68 3.00 -6.30
CA ALA A 166 18.36 4.25 -6.59
C ALA A 166 17.91 4.81 -7.95
N PHE A 167 16.96 5.73 -7.94
CA PHE A 167 16.54 6.43 -9.14
C PHE A 167 17.42 7.65 -9.39
N HIS A 168 17.93 7.77 -10.62
CA HIS A 168 18.73 8.92 -11.04
C HIS A 168 17.89 10.01 -11.72
N LYS A 169 16.72 9.65 -12.24
CA LYS A 169 15.81 10.60 -12.88
C LYS A 169 14.65 10.93 -11.95
N PRO A 170 14.41 12.22 -11.69
CA PRO A 170 13.27 12.62 -10.87
C PRO A 170 11.95 12.40 -11.62
N TYR A 171 10.90 12.18 -10.84
CA TYR A 171 9.53 12.19 -11.35
C TYR A 171 9.08 13.65 -11.57
N PRO A 172 8.71 14.04 -12.80
CA PRO A 172 8.46 15.45 -13.14
C PRO A 172 7.06 15.95 -12.79
N GLY A 173 6.14 15.03 -12.46
CA GLY A 173 4.74 15.34 -12.15
C GLY A 173 4.53 15.82 -10.71
N PRO A 174 3.33 16.35 -10.41
CA PRO A 174 2.95 16.66 -9.04
C PRO A 174 2.94 15.41 -8.17
N ALA A 175 3.47 15.51 -6.95
CA ALA A 175 3.45 14.45 -5.97
C ALA A 175 2.94 14.97 -4.61
N LEU A 176 2.19 14.15 -3.89
CA LEU A 176 1.78 14.41 -2.51
C LEU A 176 2.33 13.30 -1.62
N PHE A 177 3.12 13.67 -0.63
CA PHE A 177 3.52 12.78 0.46
C PHE A 177 2.63 13.08 1.66
N LEU A 178 1.72 12.18 1.96
CA LEU A 178 0.69 12.36 2.99
C LEU A 178 1.00 11.46 4.18
N GLY A 179 1.56 12.04 5.25
CA GLY A 179 1.96 11.34 6.46
C GLY A 179 0.96 11.44 7.60
N GLY A 180 1.06 10.54 8.58
CA GLY A 180 0.43 10.68 9.88
C GLY A 180 1.36 11.43 10.84
N SER A 181 0.85 12.40 11.63
CA SER A 181 1.70 13.17 12.55
C SER A 181 2.29 12.29 13.68
N ASN A 182 1.67 11.16 13.98
CA ASN A 182 2.14 10.17 14.95
C ASN A 182 2.89 8.99 14.29
N SER A 183 3.26 9.10 13.02
CA SER A 183 3.99 8.06 12.29
C SER A 183 5.44 8.45 12.05
N PRO A 184 6.40 7.51 12.16
CA PRO A 184 7.80 7.78 11.90
C PRO A 184 8.22 7.63 10.42
N TYR A 185 7.31 7.22 9.53
CA TYR A 185 7.64 6.81 8.15
C TYR A 185 7.92 7.98 7.20
N ILE A 186 7.48 9.18 7.53
CA ILE A 186 7.88 10.42 6.85
C ILE A 186 8.36 11.39 7.92
N SER A 187 9.57 11.87 7.79
CA SER A 187 10.17 12.81 8.73
C SER A 187 10.91 13.93 7.99
N PRO A 188 11.21 15.06 8.64
CA PRO A 188 12.00 16.15 8.04
C PRO A 188 13.34 15.71 7.45
N LYS A 189 13.94 14.63 7.96
CA LYS A 189 15.20 14.06 7.44
C LYS A 189 15.05 13.51 6.02
N ASP A 190 13.83 13.14 5.62
CA ASP A 190 13.53 12.55 4.32
C ASP A 190 13.32 13.62 3.24
N TYR A 191 13.05 14.87 3.62
CA TYR A 191 12.69 15.95 2.68
C TYR A 191 13.74 16.21 1.59
N PRO A 192 15.06 16.18 1.86
CA PRO A 192 16.04 16.37 0.79
C PRO A 192 15.93 15.33 -0.31
N GLU A 193 15.72 14.07 0.04
CA GLU A 193 15.58 12.97 -0.93
C GLU A 193 14.21 13.00 -1.62
N ILE A 194 13.14 13.34 -0.91
CA ILE A 194 11.83 13.58 -1.50
C ILE A 194 11.94 14.67 -2.57
N GLN A 195 12.55 15.81 -2.26
CA GLN A 195 12.70 16.91 -3.20
C GLN A 195 13.60 16.56 -4.39
N ARG A 196 14.66 15.78 -4.17
CA ARG A 196 15.55 15.32 -5.22
C ARG A 196 14.83 14.44 -6.24
N LEU A 197 14.00 13.50 -5.77
CA LEU A 197 13.29 12.52 -6.60
C LEU A 197 11.95 13.05 -7.11
N PHE A 198 11.32 13.94 -6.38
CA PHE A 198 10.01 14.53 -6.65
C PHE A 198 10.04 16.04 -6.51
N PRO A 199 10.63 16.79 -7.48
CA PRO A 199 10.83 18.23 -7.35
C PRO A 199 9.57 19.06 -7.18
N LYS A 200 8.40 18.49 -7.54
CA LYS A 200 7.07 19.09 -7.35
C LYS A 200 6.26 18.40 -6.24
N ALA A 201 6.98 17.85 -5.26
CA ALA A 201 6.33 17.23 -4.11
C ALA A 201 5.84 18.28 -3.12
N ASP A 202 4.63 18.04 -2.62
CA ASP A 202 4.09 18.63 -1.39
C ASP A 202 4.10 17.56 -0.29
N VAL A 203 4.44 17.94 0.94
CA VAL A 203 4.46 17.06 2.11
C VAL A 203 3.44 17.59 3.11
N GLN A 204 2.42 16.79 3.38
CA GLN A 204 1.35 17.12 4.31
C GLN A 204 1.26 16.07 5.41
N TYR A 205 0.85 16.50 6.60
CA TYR A 205 0.58 15.59 7.72
C TYR A 205 -0.88 15.71 8.13
N ILE A 206 -1.49 14.55 8.42
CA ILE A 206 -2.80 14.48 9.06
C ILE A 206 -2.59 14.34 10.55
N GLU A 207 -3.09 15.34 11.28
CA GLU A 207 -2.90 15.44 12.72
C GLU A 207 -3.56 14.30 13.47
N GLY A 208 -2.81 13.69 14.41
CA GLY A 208 -3.25 12.57 15.23
C GLY A 208 -3.34 11.23 14.50
N ALA A 209 -3.00 11.15 13.21
CA ALA A 209 -2.94 9.89 12.48
C ALA A 209 -1.63 9.15 12.73
N GLY A 210 -1.70 7.82 12.82
CA GLY A 210 -0.55 6.93 12.75
C GLY A 210 -0.27 6.46 11.32
N HIS A 211 0.41 5.30 11.19
CA HIS A 211 0.80 4.75 9.89
C HIS A 211 -0.40 4.40 8.97
N ILE A 212 -1.51 3.99 9.54
CA ILE A 212 -2.70 3.62 8.76
C ILE A 212 -3.62 4.84 8.61
N VAL A 213 -3.08 5.91 8.03
CA VAL A 213 -3.69 7.25 7.94
C VAL A 213 -5.14 7.22 7.48
N HIS A 214 -5.45 6.43 6.45
CA HIS A 214 -6.79 6.31 5.86
C HIS A 214 -7.82 5.58 6.76
N GLN A 215 -7.39 4.92 7.82
CA GLN A 215 -8.27 4.33 8.82
C GLN A 215 -8.37 5.20 10.06
N ASP A 216 -7.25 5.78 10.49
CA ASP A 216 -7.19 6.61 11.70
C ASP A 216 -7.96 7.92 11.52
N LYS A 217 -7.87 8.52 10.33
CA LYS A 217 -8.44 9.84 10.00
C LYS A 217 -9.05 9.84 8.59
N PHE A 218 -10.15 9.11 8.44
CA PHE A 218 -10.75 8.82 7.13
C PHE A 218 -11.17 10.07 6.36
N GLU A 219 -11.91 10.99 6.99
CA GLU A 219 -12.45 12.19 6.30
C GLU A 219 -11.34 13.17 5.93
N GLU A 220 -10.38 13.38 6.82
CA GLU A 220 -9.21 14.23 6.57
C GLU A 220 -8.35 13.64 5.46
N PHE A 221 -8.17 12.31 5.43
CA PHE A 221 -7.48 11.61 4.35
C PHE A 221 -8.18 11.81 3.00
N ILE A 222 -9.49 11.59 2.94
CA ILE A 222 -10.27 11.79 1.71
C ILE A 222 -10.19 13.24 1.24
N THR A 223 -10.30 14.19 2.16
CA THR A 223 -10.20 15.62 1.86
C THR A 223 -8.83 15.99 1.27
N ALA A 224 -7.74 15.53 1.89
CA ALA A 224 -6.38 15.77 1.39
C ALA A 224 -6.18 15.18 -0.03
N VAL A 225 -6.65 13.96 -0.26
CA VAL A 225 -6.57 13.31 -1.57
C VAL A 225 -7.38 14.08 -2.62
N LEU A 226 -8.62 14.47 -2.30
CA LEU A 226 -9.48 15.20 -3.24
C LEU A 226 -8.94 16.59 -3.57
N ASN A 227 -8.37 17.30 -2.61
CA ASN A 227 -7.75 18.62 -2.82
C ASN A 227 -6.51 18.52 -3.73
N PHE A 228 -5.81 17.42 -3.69
CA PHE A 228 -4.65 17.19 -4.55
C PHE A 228 -5.02 16.73 -5.96
N LEU A 229 -6.14 16.03 -6.12
CA LEU A 229 -6.63 15.62 -7.43
C LEU A 229 -7.17 16.84 -8.22
N PRO A 230 -7.10 16.84 -9.57
CA PRO A 230 -7.68 17.90 -10.35
C PRO A 230 -9.20 17.96 -10.13
N PRO A 231 -9.81 19.14 -10.18
CA PRO A 231 -11.26 19.28 -10.08
C PRO A 231 -11.95 18.43 -11.15
N PRO A 232 -13.19 17.98 -10.88
CA PRO A 232 -13.96 17.14 -11.79
C PRO A 232 -14.30 17.82 -13.12
#